data_54d1d0ce180f6d058501b966f182a5ab
#
_entry.id   54d1d0ce180f6d058501b966f182a5ab
#
_cell.length_a   1.000
_cell.length_b   1.000
_cell.length_c   1.000
_cell.angle_alpha   90.00
_cell.angle_beta   90.00
_cell.angle_gamma   90.00
#
_symmetry.space_group_name_H-M   'P 1'
#
loop_
_entity.id
_entity.type
_entity.pdbx_description
1 polymer ?
#
loop_
_entity_poly.entity_id
_entity_poly.type
_entity_poly.pdbx_seq_one_letter_code
_entity_poly.pdbx_strand_id
1 'polypeptide(L)'
;MVKAGDQDLGGDCKFGERISKKDGKTMRIEVETEKLPTGNFDGFQVSGSINVLLASKLETESSELKVFKKGDKIKFGDDFSFEVKELGKPKSDFYKEPLEVTLEWKQDVSKLSKVRFYDAEGKLIESRNAGSSTVGFLGKRTVTRTYLLKEKSEKLKIEMDFWADIEKVAVPLEMTLGLSGAQK
;
A
#
# COMPACT_ATOMS: atom_id res chain seq x y z
N MET A 1 -22.14 -5.33 11.31
CA MET A 1 -23.59 -5.65 11.27
C MET A 1 -24.30 -4.65 10.37
N VAL A 2 -25.18 -5.08 9.52
CA VAL A 2 -26.02 -4.21 8.67
C VAL A 2 -27.48 -4.53 9.02
N LYS A 3 -28.29 -3.51 9.30
CA LYS A 3 -29.71 -3.65 9.56
C LYS A 3 -30.55 -2.77 8.62
N ALA A 4 -31.76 -3.25 8.29
CA ALA A 4 -32.80 -2.45 7.66
C ALA A 4 -34.06 -2.54 8.54
N GLY A 5 -34.34 -1.48 9.29
CA GLY A 5 -35.28 -1.54 10.41
C GLY A 5 -34.83 -2.59 11.43
N ASP A 6 -35.72 -3.52 11.78
CA ASP A 6 -35.42 -4.62 12.72
C ASP A 6 -34.75 -5.84 12.05
N GLN A 7 -34.61 -5.85 10.74
CA GLN A 7 -34.04 -6.97 10.02
C GLN A 7 -32.51 -6.92 10.05
N ASP A 8 -31.88 -7.99 10.56
CA ASP A 8 -30.44 -8.19 10.47
C ASP A 8 -30.12 -8.80 9.09
N LEU A 9 -29.44 -8.00 8.27
CA LEU A 9 -29.01 -8.38 6.94
C LEU A 9 -27.66 -9.10 6.92
N GLY A 10 -27.03 -9.25 8.09
CA GLY A 10 -25.65 -9.70 8.17
C GLY A 10 -24.73 -8.63 7.61
N GLY A 11 -23.68 -9.03 6.96
CA GLY A 11 -22.80 -8.17 6.19
C GLY A 11 -21.34 -8.46 6.51
N ASP A 12 -20.58 -8.62 5.46
CA ASP A 12 -19.13 -8.65 5.50
C ASP A 12 -18.58 -7.29 5.07
N CYS A 13 -17.68 -6.72 5.88
CA CYS A 13 -16.88 -5.61 5.43
C CYS A 13 -15.85 -6.13 4.43
N LYS A 14 -16.12 -5.96 3.16
CA LYS A 14 -15.06 -6.06 2.15
C LYS A 14 -14.35 -4.72 2.11
N PHE A 15 -13.10 -4.72 2.52
CA PHE A 15 -12.24 -3.58 2.28
C PHE A 15 -11.96 -3.57 0.78
N GLY A 16 -12.73 -2.82 0.04
CA GLY A 16 -12.45 -2.47 -1.35
C GLY A 16 -11.05 -1.86 -1.45
N GLU A 17 -10.48 -1.80 -2.64
CA GLU A 17 -9.17 -1.19 -2.84
C GLU A 17 -9.05 0.09 -2.03
N ARG A 18 -8.02 0.13 -1.19
CA ARG A 18 -7.74 1.27 -0.31
C ARG A 18 -7.53 2.52 -1.15
N ILE A 19 -8.60 3.20 -1.50
CA ILE A 19 -8.51 4.54 -2.05
C ILE A 19 -8.25 5.47 -0.87
N SER A 20 -7.01 5.43 -0.37
CA SER A 20 -6.50 6.55 0.38
C SER A 20 -6.37 7.68 -0.61
N LYS A 21 -7.16 8.73 -0.46
CA LYS A 21 -6.86 9.99 -1.14
C LYS A 21 -5.43 10.37 -0.79
N LYS A 22 -4.74 11.07 -1.69
CA LYS A 22 -3.35 11.53 -1.51
C LYS A 22 -3.06 12.26 -0.18
N ASP A 23 -4.11 12.66 0.53
CA ASP A 23 -4.01 13.33 1.83
C ASP A 23 -3.81 12.37 3.04
N GLY A 24 -3.91 11.06 2.82
CA GLY A 24 -3.79 10.05 3.89
C GLY A 24 -4.89 10.12 4.96
N LYS A 25 -5.86 11.01 4.82
CA LYS A 25 -6.90 11.29 5.84
C LYS A 25 -8.25 10.68 5.51
N THR A 26 -8.42 10.16 4.32
CA THR A 26 -9.71 9.62 3.86
C THR A 26 -9.56 8.14 3.54
N MET A 27 -10.44 7.33 4.10
CA MET A 27 -10.54 5.90 3.80
C MET A 27 -11.93 5.61 3.25
N ARG A 28 -12.01 4.85 2.17
CA ARG A 28 -13.26 4.30 1.65
C ARG A 28 -13.48 2.92 2.23
N ILE A 29 -14.68 2.68 2.73
CA ILE A 29 -15.12 1.39 3.24
C ILE A 29 -16.33 0.99 2.42
N GLU A 30 -16.34 -0.24 1.95
CA GLU A 30 -17.50 -0.86 1.30
C GLU A 30 -18.04 -1.95 2.22
N VAL A 31 -19.33 -1.89 2.46
CA VAL A 31 -20.05 -2.91 3.23
C VAL A 31 -21.04 -3.55 2.29
N GLU A 32 -20.91 -4.84 2.10
CA GLU A 32 -21.82 -5.63 1.25
C GLU A 32 -22.64 -6.57 2.11
N THR A 33 -23.88 -6.76 1.71
CA THR A 33 -24.76 -7.79 2.28
C THR A 33 -25.37 -8.63 1.17
N GLU A 34 -25.47 -9.93 1.40
CA GLU A 34 -26.12 -10.86 0.46
C GLU A 34 -27.64 -10.94 0.65
N LYS A 35 -28.13 -10.44 1.78
CA LYS A 35 -29.55 -10.43 2.09
C LYS A 35 -30.19 -9.13 1.61
N LEU A 36 -31.27 -9.24 0.88
CA LEU A 36 -32.11 -8.10 0.54
C LEU A 36 -33.13 -7.87 1.65
N PRO A 37 -33.36 -6.62 2.08
CA PRO A 37 -34.41 -6.32 3.02
C PRO A 37 -35.79 -6.54 2.41
N THR A 38 -36.75 -6.95 3.23
CA THR A 38 -38.13 -7.16 2.83
C THR A 38 -39.06 -6.20 3.55
N GLY A 39 -40.14 -5.76 2.91
CA GLY A 39 -41.10 -4.83 3.49
C GLY A 39 -40.65 -3.36 3.42
N ASN A 40 -41.31 -2.51 4.20
CA ASN A 40 -41.00 -1.08 4.26
C ASN A 40 -39.93 -0.81 5.34
N PHE A 41 -38.92 -0.07 5.01
CA PHE A 41 -37.86 0.38 5.93
C PHE A 41 -37.39 1.77 5.52
N ASP A 42 -37.03 2.58 6.52
CA ASP A 42 -36.69 3.99 6.29
C ASP A 42 -35.19 4.22 5.99
N GLY A 43 -34.39 3.18 6.16
CA GLY A 43 -32.95 3.27 5.92
C GLY A 43 -32.16 2.07 6.42
N PHE A 44 -30.86 2.14 6.24
CA PHE A 44 -29.91 1.14 6.70
C PHE A 44 -29.11 1.65 7.90
N GLN A 45 -28.90 0.79 8.86
CA GLN A 45 -27.95 1.01 9.95
C GLN A 45 -26.76 0.10 9.77
N VAL A 46 -25.55 0.69 9.80
CA VAL A 46 -24.29 -0.04 9.73
C VAL A 46 -23.56 0.22 11.04
N SER A 47 -23.21 -0.83 11.76
CA SER A 47 -22.42 -0.73 12.98
C SER A 47 -21.32 -1.77 13.04
N GLY A 48 -20.21 -1.43 13.68
CA GLY A 48 -19.07 -2.33 13.82
C GLY A 48 -17.84 -1.61 14.34
N SER A 49 -16.69 -2.21 14.12
CA SER A 49 -15.39 -1.57 14.39
C SER A 49 -14.41 -1.88 13.27
N ILE A 50 -13.54 -0.93 13.02
CA ILE A 50 -12.47 -1.04 12.01
C ILE A 50 -11.14 -0.93 12.74
N ASN A 51 -10.26 -1.90 12.51
CA ASN A 51 -8.90 -1.81 12.99
C ASN A 51 -8.07 -0.95 12.04
N VAL A 52 -7.60 0.18 12.50
CA VAL A 52 -6.73 1.11 11.77
C VAL A 52 -5.33 1.01 12.36
N LEU A 53 -4.33 0.97 11.48
CA LEU A 53 -2.94 1.10 11.89
C LEU A 53 -2.55 2.56 11.74
N LEU A 54 -2.20 3.19 12.86
CA LEU A 54 -1.69 4.55 12.92
C LEU A 54 -0.18 4.49 13.14
N ALA A 55 0.56 5.31 12.41
CA ALA A 55 1.99 5.48 12.62
C ALA A 55 2.28 6.93 12.96
N SER A 56 3.05 7.17 14.02
CA SER A 56 3.39 8.52 14.48
C SER A 56 4.74 9.00 14.00
N LYS A 57 5.58 8.10 13.50
CA LYS A 57 6.97 8.40 13.11
C LYS A 57 7.30 7.81 11.75
N LEU A 58 8.20 8.48 11.02
CA LEU A 58 8.90 7.98 9.85
C LEU A 58 10.37 7.84 10.17
N GLU A 59 10.93 6.68 9.91
CA GLU A 59 12.35 6.40 9.99
C GLU A 59 12.91 6.18 8.60
N THR A 60 14.10 6.72 8.34
CA THR A 60 14.74 6.65 7.04
C THR A 60 16.04 5.85 7.14
N GLU A 61 16.16 4.84 6.29
CA GLU A 61 17.36 4.04 6.11
C GLU A 61 17.93 4.24 4.72
N SER A 62 19.26 4.23 4.61
CA SER A 62 19.94 4.43 3.34
C SER A 62 20.99 3.38 3.07
N SER A 63 21.07 2.93 1.81
CA SER A 63 22.24 2.17 1.36
C SER A 63 23.46 3.07 1.22
N GLU A 64 24.63 2.47 1.14
CA GLU A 64 25.80 3.15 0.61
C GLU A 64 25.61 3.51 -0.86
N LEU A 65 26.31 4.57 -1.30
CA LEU A 65 26.39 4.92 -2.71
C LEU A 65 27.31 3.93 -3.42
N LYS A 66 26.75 3.14 -4.32
CA LYS A 66 27.52 2.11 -5.06
C LYS A 66 26.98 1.81 -6.46
N VAL A 67 27.78 1.11 -7.25
CA VAL A 67 27.31 0.47 -8.47
C VAL A 67 26.52 -0.78 -8.09
N PHE A 68 25.22 -0.73 -8.23
CA PHE A 68 24.37 -1.90 -8.00
C PHE A 68 24.43 -2.87 -9.18
N LYS A 69 24.28 -4.16 -8.87
CA LYS A 69 24.15 -5.23 -9.83
C LYS A 69 22.96 -6.11 -9.48
N LYS A 70 22.44 -6.79 -10.51
CA LYS A 70 21.43 -7.83 -10.29
C LYS A 70 21.97 -8.89 -9.30
N GLY A 71 21.17 -9.24 -8.32
CA GLY A 71 21.50 -10.16 -7.23
C GLY A 71 22.11 -9.50 -6.00
N ASP A 72 22.43 -8.20 -6.04
CA ASP A 72 22.91 -7.50 -4.84
C ASP A 72 21.86 -7.53 -3.74
N LYS A 73 22.30 -7.92 -2.55
CA LYS A 73 21.50 -7.91 -1.33
C LYS A 73 21.96 -6.79 -0.43
N ILE A 74 21.00 -6.01 0.04
CA ILE A 74 21.21 -4.87 0.91
C ILE A 74 20.46 -5.10 2.21
N LYS A 75 21.10 -4.84 3.34
CA LYS A 75 20.48 -4.88 4.66
C LYS A 75 20.33 -3.47 5.19
N PHE A 76 19.19 -3.22 5.83
CA PHE A 76 18.91 -2.04 6.64
C PHE A 76 18.59 -2.51 8.06
N GLY A 77 19.42 -2.11 9.01
CA GLY A 77 19.36 -2.65 10.36
C GLY A 77 19.51 -4.18 10.39
N ASP A 78 18.92 -4.82 11.40
CA ASP A 78 19.03 -6.28 11.60
C ASP A 78 17.95 -7.06 10.84
N ASP A 79 16.78 -6.48 10.63
CA ASP A 79 15.58 -7.22 10.22
C ASP A 79 15.08 -6.90 8.82
N PHE A 80 15.63 -5.89 8.14
CA PHE A 80 15.12 -5.50 6.83
C PHE A 80 16.17 -5.68 5.74
N SER A 81 15.81 -6.39 4.69
CA SER A 81 16.70 -6.59 3.54
C SER A 81 15.93 -6.65 2.23
N PHE A 82 16.60 -6.29 1.16
CA PHE A 82 16.08 -6.43 -0.19
C PHE A 82 17.17 -6.92 -1.17
N GLU A 83 16.71 -7.43 -2.29
CA GLU A 83 17.57 -7.87 -3.40
C GLU A 83 17.25 -7.05 -4.64
N VAL A 84 18.28 -6.62 -5.36
CA VAL A 84 18.13 -6.01 -6.69
C VAL A 84 17.90 -7.11 -7.71
N LYS A 85 16.66 -7.27 -8.16
CA LYS A 85 16.29 -8.32 -9.14
C LYS A 85 16.60 -7.95 -10.56
N GLU A 86 16.37 -6.69 -10.92
CA GLU A 86 16.67 -6.17 -12.24
C GLU A 86 17.20 -4.75 -12.11
N LEU A 87 18.16 -4.41 -12.95
CA LEU A 87 18.71 -3.07 -13.06
C LEU A 87 19.20 -2.88 -14.50
N GLY A 88 18.66 -1.90 -15.20
CA GLY A 88 19.05 -1.64 -16.58
C GLY A 88 17.99 -0.90 -17.38
N LYS A 89 18.10 -0.99 -18.71
CA LYS A 89 17.07 -0.44 -19.59
C LYS A 89 15.74 -1.19 -19.36
N PRO A 90 14.61 -0.48 -19.32
CA PRO A 90 13.29 -1.12 -19.22
C PRO A 90 13.10 -2.18 -20.33
N LYS A 91 12.48 -3.30 -19.94
CA LYS A 91 12.22 -4.41 -20.88
C LYS A 91 11.07 -4.10 -21.84
N SER A 92 10.19 -3.19 -21.47
CA SER A 92 9.03 -2.82 -22.27
C SER A 92 9.30 -1.53 -23.03
N ASP A 93 9.05 -1.53 -24.34
CA ASP A 93 9.17 -0.36 -25.20
C ASP A 93 8.14 0.75 -24.91
N PHE A 94 7.13 0.45 -24.08
CA PHE A 94 6.17 1.45 -23.59
C PHE A 94 6.79 2.44 -22.61
N TYR A 95 7.89 2.06 -21.95
CA TYR A 95 8.58 2.89 -20.97
C TYR A 95 9.65 3.73 -21.64
N LYS A 96 9.58 5.03 -21.41
CA LYS A 96 10.53 6.01 -21.99
C LYS A 96 11.68 6.34 -21.02
N GLU A 97 11.57 5.93 -19.79
CA GLU A 97 12.58 6.14 -18.77
C GLU A 97 13.86 5.36 -19.10
N PRO A 98 15.04 5.94 -18.86
CA PRO A 98 16.31 5.32 -19.24
C PRO A 98 16.76 4.20 -18.30
N LEU A 99 16.16 4.07 -17.11
CA LEU A 99 16.59 3.12 -16.09
C LEU A 99 15.39 2.49 -15.37
N GLU A 100 15.40 1.17 -15.31
CA GLU A 100 14.49 0.34 -14.51
C GLU A 100 15.27 -0.28 -13.35
N VAL A 101 14.67 -0.22 -12.15
CA VAL A 101 15.16 -0.88 -10.94
C VAL A 101 14.04 -1.73 -10.37
N THR A 102 14.25 -3.03 -10.29
CA THR A 102 13.31 -3.95 -9.64
C THR A 102 13.91 -4.46 -8.33
N LEU A 103 13.20 -4.20 -7.24
CA LEU A 103 13.57 -4.62 -5.89
C LEU A 103 12.66 -5.75 -5.42
N GLU A 104 13.24 -6.73 -4.73
CA GLU A 104 12.52 -7.86 -4.13
C GLU A 104 12.76 -7.93 -2.63
N TRP A 105 11.69 -8.13 -1.88
CA TRP A 105 11.70 -8.38 -0.44
C TRP A 105 11.11 -9.76 -0.15
N LYS A 106 11.76 -10.55 0.69
CA LYS A 106 11.27 -11.87 1.16
C LYS A 106 10.66 -11.80 2.56
N GLN A 107 10.13 -10.65 2.89
CA GLN A 107 9.55 -10.32 4.19
C GLN A 107 8.36 -9.38 4.03
N ASP A 108 7.70 -9.07 5.15
CA ASP A 108 6.62 -8.08 5.15
C ASP A 108 7.15 -6.67 4.91
N VAL A 109 6.55 -5.97 3.96
CA VAL A 109 6.86 -4.58 3.59
C VAL A 109 5.71 -3.63 3.91
N SER A 110 4.81 -4.02 4.80
CA SER A 110 3.66 -3.17 5.19
C SER A 110 4.09 -1.84 5.82
N LYS A 111 5.25 -1.84 6.47
CA LYS A 111 5.85 -0.64 7.07
C LYS A 111 6.59 0.24 6.06
N LEU A 112 6.92 -0.26 4.85
CA LEU A 112 7.64 0.50 3.84
C LEU A 112 6.73 1.56 3.22
N SER A 113 7.01 2.82 3.54
CA SER A 113 6.26 3.98 3.07
C SER A 113 6.72 4.43 1.68
N LYS A 114 8.03 4.62 1.50
CA LYS A 114 8.59 5.21 0.28
C LYS A 114 9.97 4.65 -0.03
N VAL A 115 10.30 4.60 -1.32
CA VAL A 115 11.65 4.31 -1.83
C VAL A 115 12.09 5.49 -2.68
N ARG A 116 13.31 5.95 -2.48
CA ARG A 116 13.95 7.04 -3.22
C ARG A 116 15.30 6.59 -3.76
N PHE A 117 15.69 7.18 -4.88
CA PHE A 117 16.96 6.90 -5.55
C PHE A 117 17.72 8.20 -5.70
N TYR A 118 19.01 8.16 -5.42
CA TYR A 118 19.91 9.31 -5.55
C TYR A 118 21.08 8.92 -6.46
N ASP A 119 21.57 9.86 -7.23
CA ASP A 119 22.75 9.71 -8.08
C ASP A 119 24.07 9.84 -7.29
N ALA A 120 25.20 9.87 -8.02
CA ALA A 120 26.54 9.98 -7.46
C ALA A 120 26.78 11.30 -6.74
N GLU A 121 26.12 12.36 -7.15
CA GLU A 121 26.20 13.72 -6.58
C GLU A 121 25.23 13.92 -5.42
N GLY A 122 24.43 12.89 -5.08
CA GLY A 122 23.43 12.98 -4.01
C GLY A 122 22.13 13.68 -4.44
N LYS A 123 21.93 13.92 -5.73
CA LYS A 123 20.70 14.48 -6.27
C LYS A 123 19.62 13.42 -6.34
N LEU A 124 18.41 13.76 -5.91
CA LEU A 124 17.25 12.90 -6.01
C LEU A 124 16.88 12.65 -7.47
N ILE A 125 16.86 11.38 -7.88
CA ILE A 125 16.36 10.95 -9.19
C ILE A 125 14.84 10.77 -9.10
N GLU A 126 14.11 11.48 -9.95
CA GLU A 126 12.67 11.31 -10.03
C GLU A 126 12.33 9.89 -10.50
N SER A 127 11.48 9.22 -9.74
CA SER A 127 11.09 7.84 -10.04
C SER A 127 9.60 7.63 -9.85
N ARG A 128 9.04 6.65 -10.57
CA ARG A 128 7.67 6.19 -10.38
C ARG A 128 7.62 4.68 -10.20
N ASN A 129 6.67 4.21 -9.43
CA ASN A 129 6.36 2.79 -9.35
C ASN A 129 5.63 2.36 -10.64
N ALA A 130 6.20 1.41 -11.36
CA ALA A 130 5.66 0.86 -12.62
C ALA A 130 4.92 -0.45 -12.40
N GLY A 131 5.10 -1.09 -11.25
CA GLY A 131 4.41 -2.34 -10.94
C GLY A 131 4.79 -2.88 -9.56
N SER A 132 3.87 -3.63 -8.99
CA SER A 132 4.09 -4.36 -7.74
C SER A 132 3.43 -5.72 -7.84
N SER A 133 4.13 -6.75 -7.40
CA SER A 133 3.54 -8.08 -7.24
C SER A 133 3.83 -8.63 -5.86
N THR A 134 2.92 -9.44 -5.36
CA THR A 134 3.07 -10.15 -4.09
C THR A 134 2.73 -11.61 -4.32
N VAL A 135 3.68 -12.48 -4.01
CA VAL A 135 3.50 -13.93 -4.06
C VAL A 135 3.66 -14.48 -2.64
N GLY A 136 2.69 -15.26 -2.19
CA GLY A 136 2.73 -15.92 -0.88
C GLY A 136 2.58 -17.42 -1.07
N PHE A 137 3.45 -18.20 -0.42
CA PHE A 137 3.38 -19.65 -0.38
C PHE A 137 3.89 -20.18 0.95
N LEU A 138 3.11 -21.04 1.62
CA LEU A 138 3.45 -21.69 2.91
C LEU A 138 3.96 -20.70 3.98
N GLY A 139 3.27 -19.56 4.15
CA GLY A 139 3.64 -18.55 5.14
C GLY A 139 4.82 -17.66 4.76
N LYS A 140 5.48 -17.92 3.63
CA LYS A 140 6.51 -17.04 3.08
C LYS A 140 5.90 -16.06 2.09
N ARG A 141 6.30 -14.80 2.20
CA ARG A 141 5.81 -13.73 1.33
C ARG A 141 6.98 -13.11 0.58
N THR A 142 6.84 -12.99 -0.73
CA THR A 142 7.78 -12.27 -1.58
C THR A 142 7.05 -11.11 -2.21
N VAL A 143 7.59 -9.91 -2.05
CA VAL A 143 7.06 -8.69 -2.65
C VAL A 143 8.09 -8.18 -3.65
N THR A 144 7.65 -7.83 -4.83
CA THR A 144 8.48 -7.25 -5.89
C THR A 144 7.89 -5.92 -6.29
N ARG A 145 8.72 -4.87 -6.40
CA ARG A 145 8.31 -3.56 -6.92
C ARG A 145 9.30 -3.11 -7.99
N THR A 146 8.76 -2.62 -9.10
CA THR A 146 9.54 -2.07 -10.22
C THR A 146 9.41 -0.56 -10.23
N TYR A 147 10.55 0.11 -10.29
CA TYR A 147 10.68 1.56 -10.35
C TYR A 147 11.29 1.97 -11.68
N LEU A 148 10.75 3.00 -12.30
CA LEU A 148 11.29 3.64 -13.48
C LEU A 148 11.86 5.00 -13.09
N LEU A 149 13.13 5.21 -13.38
CA LEU A 149 13.90 6.40 -13.04
C LEU A 149 14.06 7.29 -14.26
N LYS A 150 13.83 8.59 -14.13
CA LYS A 150 13.93 9.55 -15.23
C LYS A 150 15.36 9.87 -15.67
N GLU A 151 16.33 9.54 -14.84
CA GLU A 151 17.76 9.76 -15.13
C GLU A 151 18.52 8.44 -14.93
N LYS A 152 19.59 8.25 -15.71
CA LYS A 152 20.49 7.12 -15.58
C LYS A 152 21.68 7.55 -14.72
N SER A 153 22.04 6.73 -13.76
CA SER A 153 23.27 6.90 -12.97
C SER A 153 24.00 5.57 -12.85
N GLU A 154 25.33 5.58 -12.93
CA GLU A 154 26.15 4.39 -12.73
C GLU A 154 26.19 3.98 -11.26
N LYS A 155 26.20 4.96 -10.37
CA LYS A 155 26.12 4.73 -8.93
C LYS A 155 24.78 5.23 -8.40
N LEU A 156 24.18 4.45 -7.55
CA LEU A 156 22.93 4.80 -6.90
C LEU A 156 23.08 4.69 -5.39
N LYS A 157 22.37 5.55 -4.67
CA LYS A 157 22.03 5.38 -3.27
C LYS A 157 20.52 5.12 -3.21
N ILE A 158 20.11 4.09 -2.50
CA ILE A 158 18.71 3.76 -2.29
C ILE A 158 18.35 4.13 -0.85
N GLU A 159 17.30 4.91 -0.71
CA GLU A 159 16.79 5.37 0.58
C GLU A 159 15.35 4.91 0.75
N MET A 160 15.01 4.43 1.93
CA MET A 160 13.69 3.88 2.24
C MET A 160 13.14 4.50 3.51
N ASP A 161 11.89 4.94 3.45
CA ASP A 161 11.15 5.42 4.62
C ASP A 161 10.27 4.32 5.17
N PHE A 162 10.29 4.16 6.47
CA PHE A 162 9.50 3.18 7.19
C PHE A 162 8.59 3.86 8.19
N TRP A 163 7.35 3.40 8.24
CA TRP A 163 6.45 3.75 9.33
C TRP A 163 6.92 3.08 10.62
N ALA A 164 7.15 3.88 11.64
CA ALA A 164 7.52 3.46 12.99
C ALA A 164 6.46 3.88 14.02
N ASP A 165 6.59 3.36 15.23
CA ASP A 165 5.63 3.59 16.32
C ASP A 165 4.18 3.32 15.88
N ILE A 166 3.98 2.10 15.33
CA ILE A 166 2.69 1.68 14.77
C ILE A 166 1.79 1.20 15.90
N GLU A 167 0.66 1.86 16.05
CA GLU A 167 -0.41 1.48 16.96
C GLU A 167 -1.62 0.95 16.18
N LYS A 168 -2.22 -0.13 16.68
CA LYS A 168 -3.49 -0.64 16.17
C LYS A 168 -4.63 -0.08 16.99
N VAL A 169 -5.46 0.74 16.37
CA VAL A 169 -6.60 1.39 16.99
C VAL A 169 -7.89 0.81 16.43
N ALA A 170 -8.80 0.39 17.31
CA ALA A 170 -10.15 0.02 16.91
C ALA A 170 -11.03 1.27 16.87
N VAL A 171 -11.45 1.66 15.70
CA VAL A 171 -12.34 2.81 15.48
C VAL A 171 -13.77 2.28 15.36
N PRO A 172 -14.67 2.69 16.25
CA PRO A 172 -16.09 2.32 16.14
C PRO A 172 -16.68 2.96 14.87
N LEU A 173 -17.51 2.20 14.18
CA LEU A 173 -18.29 2.67 13.05
C LEU A 173 -19.76 2.57 13.40
N GLU A 174 -20.46 3.68 13.32
CA GLU A 174 -21.91 3.73 13.41
C GLU A 174 -22.43 4.71 12.38
N MET A 175 -23.28 4.23 11.48
CA MET A 175 -23.79 5.02 10.37
C MET A 175 -25.23 4.65 10.08
N THR A 176 -26.06 5.67 9.87
CA THR A 176 -27.43 5.51 9.38
C THR A 176 -27.53 6.15 8.00
N LEU A 177 -27.98 5.37 7.04
CA LEU A 177 -28.21 5.78 5.65
C LEU A 177 -29.72 5.81 5.42
N GLY A 178 -30.32 6.99 5.33
CA GLY A 178 -31.71 7.16 4.96
C GLY A 178 -31.93 6.89 3.47
N LEU A 179 -33.04 6.27 3.11
CA LEU A 179 -33.50 6.17 1.74
C LEU A 179 -34.22 7.48 1.37
N SER A 180 -33.46 8.51 0.97
CA SER A 180 -34.06 9.72 0.41
C SER A 180 -34.59 9.43 -0.97
N GLY A 181 -35.90 9.26 -1.14
CA GLY A 181 -36.47 9.10 -2.47
C GLY A 181 -37.90 8.58 -2.56
N ALA A 182 -38.58 8.31 -1.48
CA ALA A 182 -40.01 8.01 -1.50
C ALA A 182 -40.81 9.22 -0.99
N GLN A 183 -40.74 10.36 -1.68
CA GLN A 183 -41.86 11.29 -1.62
C GLN A 183 -42.86 10.87 -2.70
N LYS A 184 -44.06 10.59 -2.22
CA LYS A 184 -45.26 10.31 -2.99
C LYS A 184 -45.58 11.44 -3.99
#